data_51f38858c7dbc7be3170c87d3c98094d
#
_entry.id   51f38858c7dbc7be3170c87d3c98094d
#
_cell.length_a   1.000
_cell.length_b   1.000
_cell.length_c   1.000
_cell.angle_alpha   90.00
_cell.angle_beta   90.00
_cell.angle_gamma   90.00
#
_symmetry.space_group_name_H-M   'P 1'
#
loop_
_entity.id
_entity.type
_entity.pdbx_description
1 polymer ?
#
loop_
_entity_poly.entity_id
_entity_poly.type
_entity_poly.pdbx_seq_one_letter_code
_entity_poly.pdbx_strand_id
1 'polypeptide(L)'
;MKRFCLFLALMLALCISALAVPIENAESSCRVWIDGTEALVYETAVCNQRYWTANPELSSAPVAIAQAQGSCRVEAEFLNAQVHSAVVRPLSLGVVPEIADGKVCFTLPAPAKCTVEINGDTAGALHLFVDAPDAEKPNPDAANVQYFGPGVHTNVLITAKSNQTIYIDAGAIVYGQIFCGMGSNFTIAGHGVLCGSIYDRYADTIVPVSITNAHDFTIRDITTLDPSAWTVNLYKCKNAVIDNVKIIGARSNSDGITMQNVENVLVQNCFVRSWDDNLVVKGYNGNVDGVTCRNCILWTDLAQSCEIGYETRAQFICNITFEDITVLHSFHKPVISIHNSDSAAVSQVAFRNITVEDARMGAGDGTPYLIDLTTTKSQWSVTSRRGTIDQVSIQHVSVLSGNRPVIRIWSDSTEAAIDHVTIDRLEYQGETIEDFDQVVYEASPYNGPDIRLQGVSAPGL
;
A
#
# COMPACT_ATOMS: atom_id res chain seq x y z
N MET A 1 46.04 53.85 -1.76
CA MET A 1 46.24 52.41 -1.72
C MET A 1 45.46 51.87 -0.51
N LYS A 2 44.25 51.37 -0.70
CA LYS A 2 43.45 50.73 0.33
C LYS A 2 43.13 49.32 -0.19
N ARG A 3 43.69 48.31 0.52
CA ARG A 3 43.42 46.87 0.22
C ARG A 3 42.05 46.55 0.78
N PHE A 4 41.11 46.12 -0.12
CA PHE A 4 39.88 45.49 0.25
C PHE A 4 40.14 44.01 0.37
N CYS A 5 40.07 43.48 1.58
CA CYS A 5 39.99 42.02 1.81
C CYS A 5 38.54 41.57 1.70
N LEU A 6 38.26 40.84 0.63
CA LEU A 6 36.97 40.17 0.43
C LEU A 6 37.00 38.84 1.24
N PHE A 7 36.27 38.79 2.35
CA PHE A 7 36.01 37.55 3.05
C PHE A 7 34.89 36.82 2.30
N LEU A 8 35.27 35.77 1.58
CA LEU A 8 34.33 34.82 0.98
C LEU A 8 33.97 33.83 2.07
N ALA A 9 32.84 34.01 2.74
CA ALA A 9 32.27 33.02 3.63
C ALA A 9 31.68 31.89 2.79
N LEU A 10 32.40 30.79 2.69
CA LEU A 10 31.94 29.54 2.11
C LEU A 10 30.94 28.92 3.12
N MET A 11 29.65 29.16 2.94
CA MET A 11 28.63 28.36 3.62
C MET A 11 28.67 26.97 2.99
N LEU A 12 29.40 26.03 3.58
CA LEU A 12 29.15 24.61 3.39
C LEU A 12 27.78 24.32 4.03
N ALA A 13 26.74 24.27 3.20
CA ALA A 13 25.53 23.57 3.56
C ALA A 13 25.92 22.09 3.68
N LEU A 14 26.19 21.63 4.90
CA LEU A 14 26.15 20.22 5.21
C LEU A 14 24.70 19.79 5.00
N CYS A 15 24.41 19.25 3.81
CA CYS A 15 23.30 18.34 3.67
C CYS A 15 23.65 17.13 4.57
N ILE A 16 23.17 17.16 5.80
CA ILE A 16 23.07 15.95 6.61
C ILE A 16 21.98 15.14 5.88
N SER A 17 22.38 14.31 4.91
CA SER A 17 21.59 13.15 4.55
C SER A 17 21.35 12.42 5.87
N ALA A 18 20.09 12.30 6.28
CA ALA A 18 19.74 11.45 7.41
C ALA A 18 20.40 10.11 7.12
N LEU A 19 21.43 9.78 7.90
CA LEU A 19 22.14 8.51 7.77
C LEU A 19 21.07 7.44 7.91
N ALA A 20 20.97 6.57 6.91
CA ALA A 20 20.09 5.42 6.95
C ALA A 20 20.46 4.59 8.18
N VAL A 21 19.53 4.51 9.13
CA VAL A 21 19.78 3.82 10.41
C VAL A 21 19.23 2.40 10.30
N PRO A 22 20.07 1.38 10.59
CA PRO A 22 19.57 0.02 10.71
C PRO A 22 18.46 -0.08 11.75
N ILE A 23 17.34 -0.76 11.42
CA ILE A 23 16.16 -0.81 12.28
C ILE A 23 16.41 -1.52 13.63
N GLU A 24 17.39 -2.41 13.70
CA GLU A 24 17.79 -3.09 14.94
C GLU A 24 18.57 -2.20 15.93
N ASN A 25 19.01 -1.05 15.48
CA ASN A 25 19.76 -0.08 16.31
C ASN A 25 18.89 1.12 16.72
N ALA A 26 17.65 1.20 16.26
CA ALA A 26 16.74 2.25 16.66
C ALA A 26 16.21 1.99 18.08
N GLU A 27 16.15 3.02 18.91
CA GLU A 27 15.48 2.93 20.20
C GLU A 27 13.98 2.79 19.94
N SER A 28 13.37 1.72 20.46
CA SER A 28 11.95 1.49 20.29
C SER A 28 11.12 2.52 21.05
N SER A 29 10.12 3.06 20.39
CA SER A 29 9.14 3.98 21.00
C SER A 29 8.01 3.25 21.74
N CYS A 30 7.93 1.92 21.59
CA CYS A 30 6.88 1.09 22.16
C CYS A 30 7.41 -0.29 22.57
N ARG A 31 6.86 -0.85 23.65
CA ARG A 31 7.04 -2.26 24.03
C ARG A 31 5.70 -2.97 23.93
N VAL A 32 5.71 -4.19 23.42
CA VAL A 32 4.51 -4.98 23.20
C VAL A 32 4.66 -6.37 23.81
N TRP A 33 3.63 -6.84 24.49
CA TRP A 33 3.54 -8.22 25.00
C TRP A 33 2.33 -8.91 24.39
N ILE A 34 2.55 -10.16 23.99
CA ILE A 34 1.52 -11.07 23.49
C ILE A 34 1.44 -12.24 24.47
N ASP A 35 0.30 -12.40 25.13
CA ASP A 35 0.09 -13.39 26.21
C ASP A 35 1.22 -13.36 27.26
N GLY A 36 1.68 -12.15 27.63
CA GLY A 36 2.74 -11.92 28.60
C GLY A 36 4.16 -12.13 28.07
N THR A 37 4.35 -12.56 26.83
CA THR A 37 5.68 -12.69 26.19
C THR A 37 5.97 -11.42 25.38
N GLU A 38 7.13 -10.80 25.63
CA GLU A 38 7.56 -9.59 24.91
C GLU A 38 7.82 -9.92 23.45
N ALA A 39 7.19 -9.15 22.55
CA ALA A 39 7.34 -9.29 21.12
C ALA A 39 8.55 -8.49 20.61
N LEU A 40 9.04 -8.84 19.42
CA LEU A 40 10.01 -8.02 18.71
C LEU A 40 9.32 -6.76 18.17
N VAL A 41 9.88 -5.60 18.49
CA VAL A 41 9.42 -4.30 18.01
C VAL A 41 10.54 -3.62 17.25
N TYR A 42 10.24 -3.19 16.03
CA TYR A 42 11.13 -2.45 15.16
C TYR A 42 10.65 -1.01 15.02
N GLU A 43 11.54 -0.07 14.76
CA GLU A 43 11.17 1.27 14.33
C GLU A 43 11.34 1.39 12.82
N THR A 44 10.31 1.89 12.14
CA THR A 44 10.34 2.09 10.69
C THR A 44 9.97 3.51 10.31
N ALA A 45 10.49 3.97 9.19
CA ALA A 45 10.12 5.27 8.65
C ALA A 45 8.63 5.30 8.22
N VAL A 46 7.96 6.39 8.55
CA VAL A 46 6.62 6.76 8.08
C VAL A 46 6.60 8.21 7.65
N CYS A 47 5.63 8.60 6.82
CA CYS A 47 5.52 9.96 6.32
C CYS A 47 4.19 10.60 6.73
N ASN A 48 4.26 11.80 7.30
CA ASN A 48 3.07 12.62 7.62
C ASN A 48 2.88 13.80 6.68
N GLN A 49 3.76 13.96 5.72
CA GLN A 49 3.71 15.05 4.77
C GLN A 49 2.56 14.83 3.77
N ARG A 50 1.81 15.87 3.47
CA ARG A 50 0.62 15.84 2.61
C ARG A 50 0.82 16.67 1.34
N TYR A 51 2.02 16.66 0.81
CA TYR A 51 2.36 17.23 -0.51
C TYR A 51 3.50 16.41 -1.12
N TRP A 52 3.49 16.36 -2.45
CA TRP A 52 4.53 15.59 -3.15
C TRP A 52 5.88 16.30 -3.06
N THR A 53 6.90 15.53 -2.72
CA THR A 53 8.30 15.95 -2.77
C THR A 53 9.21 14.76 -3.04
N ALA A 54 10.33 15.02 -3.69
CA ALA A 54 11.34 13.99 -3.92
C ALA A 54 11.96 13.44 -2.61
N ASN A 55 12.06 14.29 -1.59
CA ASN A 55 12.62 13.94 -0.28
C ASN A 55 11.63 14.34 0.82
N PRO A 56 10.65 13.47 1.15
CA PRO A 56 9.71 13.76 2.22
C PRO A 56 10.40 13.78 3.59
N GLU A 57 9.85 14.59 4.50
CA GLU A 57 10.23 14.54 5.90
C GLU A 57 9.68 13.24 6.51
N LEU A 58 10.57 12.42 7.05
CA LEU A 58 10.22 11.14 7.65
C LEU A 58 10.12 11.28 9.16
N SER A 59 9.14 10.59 9.73
CA SER A 59 9.02 10.30 11.15
C SER A 59 9.18 8.79 11.36
N SER A 60 9.06 8.32 12.61
CA SER A 60 9.17 6.92 12.96
C SER A 60 7.88 6.40 13.55
N ALA A 61 7.61 5.12 13.32
CA ALA A 61 6.52 4.40 13.96
C ALA A 61 6.95 2.98 14.36
N PRO A 62 6.46 2.46 15.51
CA PRO A 62 6.78 1.10 15.96
C PRO A 62 6.02 0.05 15.15
N VAL A 63 6.70 -1.08 14.92
CA VAL A 63 6.15 -2.28 14.25
C VAL A 63 6.43 -3.50 15.12
N ALA A 64 5.41 -4.10 15.68
CA ALA A 64 5.50 -5.34 16.43
C ALA A 64 5.11 -6.53 15.55
N ILE A 65 5.95 -7.56 15.55
CA ILE A 65 5.74 -8.79 14.80
C ILE A 65 5.73 -9.97 15.77
N ALA A 66 4.67 -10.75 15.76
CA ALA A 66 4.49 -11.89 16.66
C ALA A 66 3.71 -13.03 15.99
N GLN A 67 3.65 -14.17 16.65
CA GLN A 67 2.83 -15.31 16.26
C GLN A 67 1.96 -15.76 17.43
N ALA A 68 0.70 -16.10 17.15
CA ALA A 68 -0.21 -16.65 18.15
C ALA A 68 -1.16 -17.69 17.54
N GLN A 69 -1.58 -18.66 18.37
CA GLN A 69 -2.62 -19.62 18.01
C GLN A 69 -3.98 -19.14 18.53
N GLY A 70 -4.76 -18.46 17.68
CA GLY A 70 -6.06 -17.94 18.08
C GLY A 70 -5.97 -16.61 18.82
N SER A 71 -7.04 -16.26 19.55
CA SER A 71 -7.10 -14.99 20.26
C SER A 71 -6.01 -14.86 21.31
N CYS A 72 -5.37 -13.70 21.39
CA CYS A 72 -4.27 -13.43 22.31
C CYS A 72 -4.49 -12.12 23.07
N ARG A 73 -3.94 -12.02 24.27
CA ARG A 73 -3.89 -10.78 25.05
C ARG A 73 -2.75 -9.92 24.56
N VAL A 74 -3.04 -8.69 24.20
CA VAL A 74 -2.05 -7.67 23.81
C VAL A 74 -1.94 -6.62 24.91
N GLU A 75 -0.69 -6.26 25.26
CA GLU A 75 -0.37 -5.10 26.06
C GLU A 75 0.68 -4.27 25.31
N ALA A 76 0.44 -2.96 25.13
CA ALA A 76 1.35 -2.04 24.47
C ALA A 76 1.66 -0.85 25.39
N GLU A 77 2.94 -0.62 25.65
CA GLU A 77 3.46 0.49 26.43
C GLU A 77 4.16 1.47 25.48
N PHE A 78 3.61 2.68 25.37
CA PHE A 78 4.21 3.76 24.58
C PHE A 78 5.19 4.54 25.45
N LEU A 79 6.48 4.51 25.11
CA LEU A 79 7.53 5.02 25.98
C LEU A 79 7.67 6.55 25.91
N ASN A 80 7.23 7.16 24.81
CA ASN A 80 7.41 8.59 24.53
C ASN A 80 6.11 9.41 24.67
N ALA A 81 5.03 8.80 25.13
CA ALA A 81 3.74 9.46 25.26
C ALA A 81 2.92 8.92 26.43
N GLN A 82 2.25 9.82 27.15
CA GLN A 82 1.19 9.41 28.08
C GLN A 82 -0.08 9.10 27.31
N VAL A 83 -0.63 7.90 27.50
CA VAL A 83 -1.83 7.45 26.80
C VAL A 83 -3.09 7.94 27.53
N HIS A 84 -3.95 8.66 26.80
CA HIS A 84 -5.27 9.13 27.29
C HIS A 84 -6.42 8.50 26.52
N SER A 85 -6.19 8.10 25.29
CA SER A 85 -7.14 7.39 24.45
C SER A 85 -6.42 6.46 23.50
N ALA A 86 -7.09 5.40 23.04
CA ALA A 86 -6.55 4.49 22.04
C ALA A 86 -7.66 3.98 21.11
N VAL A 87 -7.30 3.76 19.85
CA VAL A 87 -8.15 3.13 18.83
C VAL A 87 -7.38 2.01 18.19
N VAL A 88 -7.99 0.85 18.04
CA VAL A 88 -7.45 -0.29 17.30
C VAL A 88 -8.16 -0.36 15.95
N ARG A 89 -7.40 -0.35 14.86
CA ARG A 89 -7.93 -0.49 13.50
C ARG A 89 -7.37 -1.73 12.80
N PRO A 90 -8.14 -2.37 11.90
CA PRO A 90 -9.49 -2.01 11.42
C PRO A 90 -10.56 -2.04 12.52
N LEU A 91 -11.53 -1.12 12.43
CA LEU A 91 -12.67 -1.10 13.36
C LEU A 91 -13.52 -2.37 13.28
N SER A 92 -13.49 -3.04 12.13
CA SER A 92 -14.16 -4.33 11.90
C SER A 92 -13.66 -5.47 12.81
N LEU A 93 -12.49 -5.34 13.44
CA LEU A 93 -12.02 -6.28 14.46
C LEU A 93 -12.88 -6.26 15.73
N GLY A 94 -13.67 -5.21 15.94
CA GLY A 94 -14.51 -5.05 17.13
C GLY A 94 -13.73 -4.95 18.43
N VAL A 95 -12.46 -4.61 18.38
CA VAL A 95 -11.57 -4.51 19.55
C VAL A 95 -11.80 -3.19 20.26
N VAL A 96 -12.08 -3.26 21.55
CA VAL A 96 -12.19 -2.08 22.43
C VAL A 96 -10.99 -2.10 23.38
N PRO A 97 -9.99 -1.21 23.19
CA PRO A 97 -8.82 -1.17 24.06
C PRO A 97 -9.15 -0.54 25.42
N GLU A 98 -8.50 -1.05 26.46
CA GLU A 98 -8.51 -0.48 27.81
C GLU A 98 -7.14 0.15 28.11
N ILE A 99 -7.14 1.24 28.88
CA ILE A 99 -5.91 1.84 29.38
C ILE A 99 -5.76 1.44 30.83
N ALA A 100 -4.76 0.62 31.14
CA ALA A 100 -4.46 0.14 32.46
C ALA A 100 -2.95 0.24 32.75
N ASP A 101 -2.60 0.83 33.89
CA ASP A 101 -1.19 1.00 34.33
C ASP A 101 -0.30 1.68 33.27
N GLY A 102 -0.86 2.64 32.52
CA GLY A 102 -0.15 3.36 31.45
C GLY A 102 0.00 2.60 30.13
N LYS A 103 -0.54 1.38 30.04
CA LYS A 103 -0.52 0.54 28.84
C LYS A 103 -1.88 0.51 28.13
N VAL A 104 -1.85 0.28 26.84
CA VAL A 104 -3.03 -0.08 26.04
C VAL A 104 -3.18 -1.60 26.07
N CYS A 105 -4.31 -2.08 26.54
CA CYS A 105 -4.57 -3.50 26.75
C CYS A 105 -5.83 -3.93 26.01
N PHE A 106 -5.77 -5.04 25.27
CA PHE A 106 -6.92 -5.60 24.56
C PHE A 106 -6.75 -7.09 24.23
N THR A 107 -7.83 -7.74 23.82
CA THR A 107 -7.79 -9.07 23.23
C THR A 107 -7.89 -8.94 21.71
N LEU A 108 -6.92 -9.51 21.00
CA LEU A 108 -6.86 -9.51 19.56
C LEU A 108 -7.31 -10.88 19.02
N PRO A 109 -8.28 -10.94 18.10
CA PRO A 109 -8.60 -12.17 17.38
C PRO A 109 -7.49 -12.46 16.35
N ALA A 110 -6.51 -13.27 16.69
CA ALA A 110 -5.40 -13.62 15.80
C ALA A 110 -5.70 -14.87 14.94
N PRO A 111 -5.14 -14.97 13.72
CA PRO A 111 -4.19 -14.02 13.13
C PRO A 111 -4.84 -12.68 12.75
N ALA A 112 -4.13 -11.57 12.94
CA ALA A 112 -4.62 -10.25 12.58
C ALA A 112 -3.48 -9.27 12.28
N LYS A 113 -3.79 -8.28 11.45
CA LYS A 113 -2.96 -7.11 11.18
C LYS A 113 -3.74 -5.88 11.62
N CYS A 114 -3.19 -5.10 12.53
CA CYS A 114 -3.88 -3.92 13.05
C CYS A 114 -2.91 -2.77 13.34
N THR A 115 -3.48 -1.60 13.55
CA THR A 115 -2.78 -0.44 14.11
C THR A 115 -3.36 -0.07 15.45
N VAL A 116 -2.53 0.47 16.35
CA VAL A 116 -2.96 1.06 17.61
C VAL A 116 -2.58 2.54 17.58
N GLU A 117 -3.59 3.39 17.52
CA GLU A 117 -3.45 4.84 17.48
C GLU A 117 -3.77 5.40 18.86
N ILE A 118 -2.83 6.15 19.44
CA ILE A 118 -3.03 6.78 20.74
C ILE A 118 -3.26 8.28 20.61
N ASN A 119 -4.13 8.83 21.43
CA ASN A 119 -4.38 10.29 21.54
C ASN A 119 -4.75 10.97 20.21
N GLY A 120 -5.25 10.21 19.24
CA GLY A 120 -5.56 10.72 17.88
C GLY A 120 -4.34 10.94 16.99
N ASP A 121 -3.15 10.51 17.41
CA ASP A 121 -1.95 10.55 16.58
C ASP A 121 -1.92 9.34 15.65
N THR A 122 -1.99 9.59 14.35
CA THR A 122 -1.86 8.56 13.31
C THR A 122 -0.42 8.34 12.90
N ALA A 123 0.46 9.30 13.17
CA ALA A 123 1.85 9.25 12.74
C ALA A 123 2.66 8.19 13.48
N GLY A 124 2.60 8.23 14.80
CA GLY A 124 3.28 7.30 15.69
C GLY A 124 2.48 6.02 15.97
N ALA A 125 1.49 5.67 15.15
CA ALA A 125 0.67 4.47 15.35
C ALA A 125 1.53 3.20 15.42
N LEU A 126 1.30 2.37 16.44
CA LEU A 126 1.88 1.03 16.49
C LEU A 126 1.23 0.18 15.39
N HIS A 127 2.05 -0.41 14.51
CA HIS A 127 1.63 -1.45 13.58
C HIS A 127 1.87 -2.82 14.24
N LEU A 128 0.81 -3.59 14.41
CA LEU A 128 0.87 -4.87 15.09
C LEU A 128 0.45 -5.99 14.14
N PHE A 129 1.39 -6.89 13.84
CA PHE A 129 1.19 -8.04 12.97
C PHE A 129 1.32 -9.31 13.80
N VAL A 130 0.21 -10.00 14.01
CA VAL A 130 0.17 -11.27 14.72
C VAL A 130 -0.28 -12.35 13.74
N ASP A 131 0.66 -13.15 13.28
CA ASP A 131 0.41 -14.24 12.35
C ASP A 131 0.13 -15.57 13.10
N ALA A 132 -0.44 -16.55 12.40
CA ALA A 132 -0.42 -17.90 12.87
C ALA A 132 1.00 -18.49 12.76
N PRO A 133 1.39 -19.46 13.61
CA PRO A 133 2.64 -20.20 13.43
C PRO A 133 2.71 -20.85 12.05
N ASP A 134 3.88 -20.75 11.37
CA ASP A 134 4.05 -21.29 10.02
C ASP A 134 4.07 -22.83 10.02
N ALA A 135 2.97 -23.42 9.56
CA ALA A 135 2.84 -24.87 9.40
C ALA A 135 3.63 -25.41 8.19
N GLU A 136 4.07 -24.52 7.29
CA GLU A 136 4.80 -24.87 6.06
C GLU A 136 6.28 -24.46 6.10
N LYS A 137 6.81 -24.22 7.31
CA LYS A 137 8.23 -23.86 7.47
C LYS A 137 9.13 -24.93 6.87
N PRO A 138 9.98 -24.59 5.89
CA PRO A 138 10.80 -25.60 5.20
C PRO A 138 11.95 -26.09 6.08
N ASN A 139 12.50 -27.27 5.71
CA ASN A 139 13.75 -27.72 6.28
C ASN A 139 14.89 -26.79 5.82
N PRO A 140 15.62 -26.13 6.73
CA PRO A 140 16.71 -25.20 6.38
C PRO A 140 17.82 -25.84 5.53
N ASP A 141 18.07 -27.13 5.70
CA ASP A 141 19.14 -27.88 5.04
C ASP A 141 18.73 -28.47 3.67
N ALA A 142 17.48 -28.24 3.24
CA ALA A 142 17.04 -28.75 1.95
C ALA A 142 17.75 -28.04 0.78
N ALA A 143 18.21 -28.78 -0.21
CA ALA A 143 19.02 -28.28 -1.30
C ALA A 143 18.34 -27.19 -2.17
N ASN A 144 17.01 -27.14 -2.15
CA ASN A 144 16.21 -26.14 -2.87
C ASN A 144 15.75 -24.98 -1.98
N VAL A 145 16.28 -24.83 -0.76
CA VAL A 145 15.93 -23.78 0.19
C VAL A 145 17.10 -22.81 0.37
N GLN A 146 16.84 -21.51 0.19
CA GLN A 146 17.69 -20.44 0.67
C GLN A 146 17.10 -19.93 1.99
N TYR A 147 17.71 -20.29 3.11
CA TYR A 147 17.19 -20.02 4.44
C TYR A 147 17.95 -18.90 5.14
N PHE A 148 17.23 -17.91 5.62
CA PHE A 148 17.73 -16.80 6.42
C PHE A 148 17.17 -16.95 7.86
N GLY A 149 18.01 -17.46 8.77
CA GLY A 149 17.64 -17.63 10.17
C GLY A 149 17.64 -16.33 10.98
N PRO A 150 17.18 -16.37 12.24
CA PRO A 150 17.19 -15.18 13.11
C PRO A 150 18.53 -14.45 13.15
N GLY A 151 18.52 -13.13 13.16
CA GLY A 151 19.68 -12.26 13.13
C GLY A 151 19.72 -11.35 11.91
N VAL A 152 20.80 -10.58 11.77
CA VAL A 152 20.96 -9.55 10.74
C VAL A 152 21.77 -10.08 9.56
N HIS A 153 21.22 -9.96 8.37
CA HIS A 153 21.82 -10.32 7.09
C HIS A 153 21.94 -9.08 6.22
N THR A 154 23.16 -8.66 5.87
CA THR A 154 23.42 -7.40 5.14
C THR A 154 23.96 -7.65 3.73
N ASN A 155 23.73 -6.67 2.83
CA ASN A 155 24.22 -6.67 1.45
C ASN A 155 23.79 -7.93 0.65
N VAL A 156 22.55 -8.35 0.84
CA VAL A 156 22.08 -9.61 0.28
C VAL A 156 21.35 -9.36 -1.04
N LEU A 157 21.92 -9.84 -2.13
CA LEU A 157 21.19 -10.02 -3.39
C LEU A 157 20.76 -11.47 -3.52
N ILE A 158 19.48 -11.71 -3.28
CA ILE A 158 18.88 -13.04 -3.36
C ILE A 158 18.34 -13.23 -4.75
N THR A 159 18.84 -14.22 -5.48
CA THR A 159 18.28 -14.60 -6.78
C THR A 159 17.30 -15.75 -6.59
N ALA A 160 16.02 -15.49 -6.87
CA ALA A 160 15.00 -16.53 -6.92
C ALA A 160 15.12 -17.33 -8.22
N LYS A 161 15.28 -18.64 -8.10
CA LYS A 161 15.38 -19.57 -9.23
C LYS A 161 14.18 -20.51 -9.24
N SER A 162 13.93 -21.14 -10.37
CA SER A 162 12.86 -22.12 -10.49
C SER A 162 12.99 -23.26 -9.48
N ASN A 163 11.86 -23.68 -8.93
CA ASN A 163 11.73 -24.77 -7.96
C ASN A 163 12.46 -24.53 -6.63
N GLN A 164 12.68 -23.28 -6.23
CA GLN A 164 13.32 -22.90 -4.96
C GLN A 164 12.33 -22.27 -3.99
N THR A 165 12.65 -22.42 -2.72
CA THR A 165 12.04 -21.65 -1.63
C THR A 165 13.08 -20.70 -1.05
N ILE A 166 12.75 -19.42 -0.96
CA ILE A 166 13.47 -18.41 -0.19
C ILE A 166 12.68 -18.20 1.10
N TYR A 167 13.31 -18.46 2.23
CA TYR A 167 12.64 -18.39 3.51
C TYR A 167 13.36 -17.45 4.46
N ILE A 168 12.65 -16.38 4.88
CA ILE A 168 13.14 -15.41 5.86
C ILE A 168 12.43 -15.68 7.18
N ASP A 169 13.14 -16.32 8.13
CA ASP A 169 12.54 -16.81 9.37
C ASP A 169 12.18 -15.65 10.34
N ALA A 170 11.28 -15.94 11.27
CA ALA A 170 10.96 -15.00 12.35
C ALA A 170 12.23 -14.56 13.10
N GLY A 171 12.37 -13.25 13.33
CA GLY A 171 13.57 -12.67 13.92
C GLY A 171 14.76 -12.47 12.97
N ALA A 172 14.63 -12.83 11.69
CA ALA A 172 15.60 -12.46 10.66
C ALA A 172 15.31 -11.05 10.13
N ILE A 173 16.36 -10.24 9.98
CA ILE A 173 16.33 -8.95 9.28
C ILE A 173 17.27 -9.06 8.08
N VAL A 174 16.73 -8.97 6.88
CA VAL A 174 17.49 -9.05 5.64
C VAL A 174 17.55 -7.66 5.00
N TYR A 175 18.73 -7.07 4.96
CA TYR A 175 19.00 -5.86 4.18
C TYR A 175 19.44 -6.27 2.78
N GLY A 176 18.53 -6.16 1.82
CA GLY A 176 18.81 -6.64 0.48
C GLY A 176 17.61 -6.61 -0.46
N GLN A 177 17.75 -7.35 -1.53
CA GLN A 177 16.77 -7.48 -2.59
C GLN A 177 16.57 -8.95 -2.96
N ILE A 178 15.31 -9.35 -3.17
CA ILE A 178 14.95 -10.60 -3.82
C ILE A 178 14.64 -10.29 -5.28
N PHE A 179 15.41 -10.85 -6.19
CA PHE A 179 15.28 -10.63 -7.62
C PHE A 179 15.01 -11.95 -8.35
N CYS A 180 14.09 -11.91 -9.31
CA CYS A 180 13.90 -12.97 -10.31
C CYS A 180 13.80 -12.34 -11.69
N GLY A 181 14.76 -12.62 -12.56
CA GLY A 181 14.74 -12.16 -13.96
C GLY A 181 13.98 -13.10 -14.90
N MET A 182 13.88 -14.38 -14.54
CA MET A 182 13.14 -15.42 -15.24
C MET A 182 13.09 -16.67 -14.36
N GLY A 183 11.91 -17.16 -14.07
CA GLY A 183 11.76 -18.34 -13.20
C GLY A 183 10.33 -18.81 -13.07
N SER A 184 10.16 -20.01 -12.52
CA SER A 184 8.85 -20.59 -12.28
C SER A 184 8.85 -21.53 -11.08
N ASN A 185 7.68 -21.76 -10.51
CA ASN A 185 7.47 -22.69 -9.40
C ASN A 185 8.41 -22.41 -8.22
N PHE A 186 8.45 -21.17 -7.75
CA PHE A 186 9.24 -20.79 -6.58
C PHE A 186 8.36 -20.14 -5.51
N THR A 187 8.85 -20.14 -4.29
CA THR A 187 8.19 -19.51 -3.15
C THR A 187 9.13 -18.56 -2.43
N ILE A 188 8.65 -17.37 -2.09
CA ILE A 188 9.26 -16.44 -1.15
C ILE A 188 8.36 -16.41 0.08
N ALA A 189 8.87 -16.81 1.25
CA ALA A 189 8.05 -16.96 2.43
C ALA A 189 8.78 -16.67 3.74
N GLY A 190 8.03 -16.66 4.84
CA GLY A 190 8.54 -16.57 6.21
C GLY A 190 8.05 -15.32 6.94
N HIS A 191 8.28 -15.30 8.25
CA HIS A 191 7.80 -14.23 9.13
C HIS A 191 8.91 -13.23 9.52
N GLY A 192 9.98 -13.19 8.73
CA GLY A 192 11.06 -12.23 8.93
C GLY A 192 10.85 -10.90 8.17
N VAL A 193 11.83 -10.05 8.27
CA VAL A 193 11.80 -8.68 7.74
C VAL A 193 12.77 -8.53 6.57
N LEU A 194 12.29 -8.05 5.44
CA LEU A 194 13.08 -7.55 4.33
C LEU A 194 13.12 -6.03 4.43
N CYS A 195 14.28 -5.45 4.68
CA CYS A 195 14.40 -4.04 5.08
C CYS A 195 15.21 -3.23 4.08
N GLY A 196 14.70 -2.05 3.74
CA GLY A 196 15.36 -1.09 2.85
C GLY A 196 16.02 0.09 3.56
N SER A 197 15.95 0.18 4.89
CA SER A 197 16.29 1.39 5.64
C SER A 197 17.74 1.88 5.47
N ILE A 198 18.69 0.98 5.20
CA ILE A 198 20.10 1.33 4.99
C ILE A 198 20.43 1.81 3.59
N TYR A 199 19.48 1.74 2.66
CA TYR A 199 19.70 2.12 1.26
C TYR A 199 19.17 3.53 1.00
N ASP A 200 19.91 4.31 0.23
CA ASP A 200 19.48 5.64 -0.19
C ASP A 200 18.52 5.57 -1.37
N ARG A 201 17.52 6.46 -1.40
CA ARG A 201 16.50 6.48 -2.47
C ARG A 201 17.08 6.73 -3.86
N TYR A 202 18.16 7.48 -3.97
CA TYR A 202 18.74 7.92 -5.24
C TYR A 202 20.12 7.35 -5.52
N ALA A 203 20.93 7.11 -4.48
CA ALA A 203 22.28 6.56 -4.63
C ALA A 203 22.28 5.03 -4.71
N ASP A 204 21.43 4.37 -3.92
CA ASP A 204 21.39 2.91 -3.76
C ASP A 204 19.96 2.37 -3.88
N THR A 205 19.21 2.82 -4.89
CA THR A 205 17.81 2.41 -5.05
C THR A 205 17.68 0.89 -5.14
N ILE A 206 16.95 0.31 -4.19
CA ILE A 206 16.63 -1.11 -4.14
C ILE A 206 15.11 -1.28 -4.13
N VAL A 207 14.60 -2.16 -4.99
CA VAL A 207 13.25 -2.69 -4.95
C VAL A 207 13.28 -4.00 -4.17
N PRO A 208 12.78 -4.08 -2.93
CA PRO A 208 12.94 -5.24 -2.06
C PRO A 208 12.54 -6.56 -2.72
N VAL A 209 11.43 -6.59 -3.46
CA VAL A 209 11.02 -7.76 -4.23
C VAL A 209 10.77 -7.35 -5.68
N SER A 210 11.64 -7.78 -6.60
CA SER A 210 11.57 -7.46 -8.03
C SER A 210 11.52 -8.72 -8.87
N ILE A 211 10.33 -9.03 -9.40
CA ILE A 211 10.09 -10.26 -10.18
C ILE A 211 9.74 -9.88 -11.62
N THR A 212 10.49 -10.44 -12.57
CA THR A 212 10.33 -10.14 -13.99
C THR A 212 10.26 -11.43 -14.80
N ASN A 213 9.35 -11.51 -15.79
CA ASN A 213 9.18 -12.64 -16.70
C ASN A 213 9.05 -14.01 -15.99
N ALA A 214 8.38 -14.05 -14.85
CA ALA A 214 8.22 -15.25 -14.04
C ALA A 214 6.77 -15.72 -14.01
N HIS A 215 6.56 -16.99 -13.68
CA HIS A 215 5.22 -17.55 -13.57
C HIS A 215 5.14 -18.66 -12.52
N ASP A 216 3.92 -18.95 -12.06
CA ASP A 216 3.63 -20.01 -11.07
C ASP A 216 4.47 -19.84 -9.79
N PHE A 217 4.30 -18.71 -9.09
CA PHE A 217 5.05 -18.43 -7.86
C PHE A 217 4.18 -17.85 -6.76
N THR A 218 4.67 -17.96 -5.54
CA THR A 218 4.01 -17.42 -4.34
C THR A 218 4.98 -16.53 -3.55
N ILE A 219 4.48 -15.39 -3.09
CA ILE A 219 5.14 -14.53 -2.08
C ILE A 219 4.22 -14.48 -0.88
N ARG A 220 4.66 -14.93 0.30
CA ARG A 220 3.78 -14.98 1.47
C ARG A 220 4.47 -14.68 2.78
N ASP A 221 3.70 -14.10 3.71
CA ASP A 221 3.99 -13.90 5.12
C ASP A 221 5.10 -12.89 5.45
N ILE A 222 5.96 -12.53 4.52
CA ILE A 222 7.07 -11.60 4.76
C ILE A 222 6.59 -10.20 5.13
N THR A 223 7.41 -9.51 5.93
CA THR A 223 7.23 -8.08 6.23
C THR A 223 8.31 -7.27 5.51
N THR A 224 7.93 -6.22 4.80
CA THR A 224 8.87 -5.29 4.17
C THR A 224 8.78 -3.93 4.84
N LEU A 225 9.91 -3.43 5.33
CA LEU A 225 10.00 -2.14 6.02
C LEU A 225 10.93 -1.18 5.30
N ASP A 226 10.50 0.08 5.23
CA ASP A 226 11.25 1.23 4.72
C ASP A 226 11.96 0.97 3.37
N PRO A 227 11.22 0.54 2.33
CA PRO A 227 11.80 0.36 1.00
C PRO A 227 12.34 1.68 0.47
N SER A 228 13.46 1.65 -0.26
CA SER A 228 14.04 2.87 -0.83
C SER A 228 13.29 3.37 -2.08
N ALA A 229 12.41 2.54 -2.64
CA ALA A 229 11.56 2.82 -3.80
C ALA A 229 10.34 1.88 -3.78
N TRP A 230 9.82 1.48 -4.94
CA TRP A 230 8.79 0.43 -5.09
C TRP A 230 9.11 -0.78 -4.21
N THR A 231 8.09 -1.41 -3.65
CA THR A 231 8.31 -2.48 -2.66
C THR A 231 8.22 -3.87 -3.29
N VAL A 232 7.05 -4.24 -3.79
CA VAL A 232 6.86 -5.50 -4.53
C VAL A 232 6.50 -5.15 -5.96
N ASN A 233 7.40 -5.44 -6.89
CA ASN A 233 7.21 -5.14 -8.30
C ASN A 233 7.15 -6.41 -9.14
N LEU A 234 6.03 -6.65 -9.78
CA LEU A 234 5.81 -7.71 -10.75
C LEU A 234 5.80 -7.13 -12.16
N TYR A 235 6.65 -7.61 -13.02
CA TYR A 235 6.70 -7.19 -14.43
C TYR A 235 6.68 -8.39 -15.37
N LYS A 236 5.65 -8.46 -16.22
CA LYS A 236 5.42 -9.58 -17.14
C LYS A 236 5.34 -10.94 -16.42
N CYS A 237 4.61 -10.98 -15.33
CA CYS A 237 4.43 -12.17 -14.52
C CYS A 237 3.07 -12.81 -14.77
N LYS A 238 2.99 -14.14 -14.55
CA LYS A 238 1.75 -14.90 -14.69
C LYS A 238 1.54 -15.86 -13.52
N ASN A 239 0.27 -16.14 -13.20
CA ASN A 239 -0.10 -17.12 -12.17
C ASN A 239 0.65 -16.87 -10.85
N ALA A 240 0.59 -15.65 -10.33
CA ALA A 240 1.25 -15.28 -9.08
C ALA A 240 0.26 -15.12 -7.94
N VAL A 241 0.69 -15.55 -6.75
CA VAL A 241 -0.05 -15.34 -5.50
C VAL A 241 0.82 -14.52 -4.55
N ILE A 242 0.25 -13.41 -4.06
CA ILE A 242 0.85 -12.60 -2.99
C ILE A 242 -0.12 -12.67 -1.80
N ASP A 243 0.31 -13.29 -0.71
CA ASP A 243 -0.57 -13.61 0.42
C ASP A 243 0.06 -13.17 1.73
N ASN A 244 -0.71 -12.46 2.56
CA ASN A 244 -0.31 -12.06 3.91
C ASN A 244 1.02 -11.28 3.97
N VAL A 245 1.34 -10.51 2.94
CA VAL A 245 2.52 -9.63 2.91
C VAL A 245 2.20 -8.33 3.64
N LYS A 246 3.14 -7.85 4.47
CA LYS A 246 3.02 -6.60 5.22
C LYS A 246 4.04 -5.61 4.68
N ILE A 247 3.61 -4.42 4.33
CA ILE A 247 4.45 -3.37 3.74
C ILE A 247 4.27 -2.08 4.52
N ILE A 248 5.38 -1.42 4.90
CA ILE A 248 5.39 -0.06 5.39
C ILE A 248 6.48 0.71 4.65
N GLY A 249 6.06 1.64 3.79
CA GLY A 249 6.92 2.49 2.97
C GLY A 249 6.60 3.97 3.15
N ALA A 250 7.63 4.81 3.23
CA ALA A 250 7.50 6.24 3.52
C ALA A 250 8.25 7.15 2.55
N ARG A 251 9.15 6.59 1.74
CA ARG A 251 10.00 7.38 0.83
C ARG A 251 9.28 7.62 -0.50
N SER A 252 9.72 8.63 -1.24
CA SER A 252 9.13 8.92 -2.55
C SER A 252 9.19 7.72 -3.48
N ASN A 253 8.09 7.46 -4.19
CA ASN A 253 7.87 6.28 -5.02
C ASN A 253 7.96 4.94 -4.24
N SER A 254 7.59 4.91 -2.97
CA SER A 254 7.45 3.66 -2.23
C SER A 254 6.03 3.10 -2.44
N ASP A 255 5.74 2.72 -3.70
CA ASP A 255 4.52 1.99 -4.02
C ASP A 255 4.52 0.65 -3.26
N GLY A 256 3.35 0.17 -2.88
CA GLY A 256 3.19 -1.08 -2.17
C GLY A 256 3.38 -2.29 -3.08
N ILE A 257 2.31 -2.69 -3.78
CA ILE A 257 2.33 -3.82 -4.73
C ILE A 257 2.01 -3.33 -6.12
N THR A 258 3.00 -3.34 -7.00
CA THR A 258 2.91 -2.88 -8.38
C THR A 258 2.86 -4.06 -9.34
N MET A 259 1.77 -4.16 -10.10
CA MET A 259 1.49 -5.25 -11.03
C MET A 259 1.50 -4.73 -12.47
N GLN A 260 2.58 -5.00 -13.22
CA GLN A 260 2.79 -4.45 -14.55
C GLN A 260 2.77 -5.55 -15.61
N ASN A 261 1.88 -5.43 -16.61
CA ASN A 261 1.78 -6.39 -17.73
C ASN A 261 1.62 -7.83 -17.25
N VAL A 262 0.74 -8.04 -16.28
CA VAL A 262 0.56 -9.33 -15.61
C VAL A 262 -0.68 -10.07 -16.11
N GLU A 263 -0.71 -11.38 -15.86
CA GLU A 263 -1.83 -12.26 -16.19
C GLU A 263 -2.10 -13.21 -15.01
N ASN A 264 -3.36 -13.29 -14.56
CA ASN A 264 -3.80 -14.16 -13.47
C ASN A 264 -2.98 -13.96 -12.17
N VAL A 265 -3.14 -12.81 -11.52
CA VAL A 265 -2.47 -12.46 -10.26
C VAL A 265 -3.49 -12.32 -9.14
N LEU A 266 -3.22 -12.99 -8.03
CA LEU A 266 -3.99 -12.87 -6.79
C LEU A 266 -3.15 -12.18 -5.71
N VAL A 267 -3.65 -11.06 -5.19
CA VAL A 267 -3.13 -10.39 -3.99
C VAL A 267 -4.18 -10.52 -2.89
N GLN A 268 -3.83 -11.13 -1.76
CA GLN A 268 -4.81 -11.31 -0.69
C GLN A 268 -4.20 -11.18 0.70
N ASN A 269 -5.06 -10.86 1.67
CA ASN A 269 -4.71 -10.80 3.09
C ASN A 269 -3.53 -9.87 3.41
N CYS A 270 -3.19 -8.91 2.56
CA CYS A 270 -2.04 -8.05 2.74
C CYS A 270 -2.36 -6.83 3.61
N PHE A 271 -1.34 -6.31 4.29
CA PHE A 271 -1.36 -4.99 4.92
C PHE A 271 -0.38 -4.09 4.16
N VAL A 272 -0.86 -2.97 3.65
CA VAL A 272 -0.02 -2.04 2.88
C VAL A 272 -0.20 -0.63 3.40
N ARG A 273 0.84 -0.08 4.02
CA ARG A 273 1.01 1.35 4.23
C ARG A 273 2.11 1.84 3.31
N SER A 274 1.78 2.75 2.41
CA SER A 274 2.74 3.32 1.46
C SER A 274 2.60 4.82 1.37
N TRP A 275 3.70 5.48 0.98
CA TRP A 275 3.66 6.90 0.63
C TRP A 275 3.09 7.11 -0.77
N ASP A 276 3.45 6.23 -1.71
CA ASP A 276 2.89 6.20 -3.07
C ASP A 276 1.75 5.16 -3.16
N ASP A 277 1.34 4.70 -4.33
CA ASP A 277 0.19 3.81 -4.53
C ASP A 277 0.26 2.54 -3.67
N ASN A 278 -0.87 2.12 -3.04
CA ASN A 278 -0.88 0.88 -2.28
C ASN A 278 -0.94 -0.36 -3.18
N LEU A 279 -2.02 -0.51 -3.95
CA LEU A 279 -2.24 -1.61 -4.90
C LEU A 279 -2.43 -1.00 -6.28
N VAL A 280 -1.47 -1.22 -7.18
CA VAL A 280 -1.50 -0.56 -8.48
C VAL A 280 -1.31 -1.51 -9.65
N VAL A 281 -2.18 -1.37 -10.64
CA VAL A 281 -2.16 -2.13 -11.90
C VAL A 281 -1.72 -1.22 -13.04
N LYS A 282 -0.68 -1.61 -13.78
CA LYS A 282 -0.10 -0.80 -14.86
C LYS A 282 0.05 -1.60 -16.16
N GLY A 283 -0.34 -1.00 -17.27
CA GLY A 283 -0.06 -1.50 -18.62
C GLY A 283 1.23 -0.90 -19.19
N TYR A 284 2.38 -1.20 -18.60
CA TYR A 284 3.66 -0.61 -18.97
C TYR A 284 4.26 -1.28 -20.21
N ASN A 285 3.76 -0.96 -21.39
CA ASN A 285 4.08 -1.60 -22.70
C ASN A 285 3.62 -3.08 -22.81
N GLY A 286 2.48 -3.42 -22.26
CA GLY A 286 1.91 -4.77 -22.35
C GLY A 286 0.54 -4.83 -21.70
N ASN A 287 -0.20 -5.85 -22.05
CA ASN A 287 -1.56 -6.06 -21.55
C ASN A 287 -1.59 -6.55 -20.11
N VAL A 288 -2.74 -6.32 -19.47
CA VAL A 288 -3.06 -6.89 -18.15
C VAL A 288 -4.37 -7.65 -18.27
N ASP A 289 -4.41 -8.87 -17.72
CA ASP A 289 -5.61 -9.70 -17.71
C ASP A 289 -5.69 -10.51 -16.40
N GLY A 290 -6.78 -10.34 -15.67
CA GLY A 290 -7.06 -11.16 -14.48
C GLY A 290 -6.20 -10.79 -13.27
N VAL A 291 -6.49 -9.67 -12.61
CA VAL A 291 -5.92 -9.31 -11.31
C VAL A 291 -7.04 -9.27 -10.27
N THR A 292 -6.85 -9.97 -9.17
CA THR A 292 -7.73 -9.88 -8.00
C THR A 292 -6.95 -9.47 -6.78
N CYS A 293 -7.35 -8.35 -6.16
CA CYS A 293 -6.86 -7.90 -4.86
C CYS A 293 -8.00 -8.03 -3.85
N ARG A 294 -7.83 -8.85 -2.80
CA ARG A 294 -8.91 -9.10 -1.84
C ARG A 294 -8.44 -9.20 -0.39
N ASN A 295 -9.36 -8.89 0.52
CA ASN A 295 -9.14 -8.96 1.97
C ASN A 295 -7.83 -8.26 2.40
N CYS A 296 -7.60 -7.05 1.87
CA CYS A 296 -6.41 -6.25 2.15
C CYS A 296 -6.75 -5.05 3.04
N ILE A 297 -5.80 -4.70 3.89
CA ILE A 297 -5.85 -3.51 4.75
C ILE A 297 -4.87 -2.50 4.18
N LEU A 298 -5.37 -1.31 3.84
CA LEU A 298 -4.60 -0.27 3.17
C LEU A 298 -4.51 0.99 4.03
N TRP A 299 -3.40 1.68 3.91
CA TRP A 299 -3.19 3.00 4.47
C TRP A 299 -2.35 3.81 3.48
N THR A 300 -2.92 4.88 2.95
CA THR A 300 -2.22 5.70 1.96
C THR A 300 -1.83 7.04 2.57
N ASP A 301 -0.53 7.31 2.64
CA ASP A 301 -0.04 8.59 3.15
C ASP A 301 -0.14 9.70 2.10
N LEU A 302 0.13 9.44 0.81
CA LEU A 302 0.07 10.45 -0.25
C LEU A 302 -0.69 10.04 -1.51
N ALA A 303 -0.50 8.85 -2.07
CA ALA A 303 -1.06 8.50 -3.37
C ALA A 303 -2.37 7.68 -3.27
N GLN A 304 -2.65 6.82 -4.23
CA GLN A 304 -3.91 6.12 -4.39
C GLN A 304 -3.95 4.78 -3.65
N SER A 305 -5.13 4.38 -3.17
CA SER A 305 -5.27 3.08 -2.48
C SER A 305 -5.45 1.93 -3.46
N CYS A 306 -6.42 2.02 -4.38
CA CYS A 306 -6.69 1.02 -5.43
C CYS A 306 -6.60 1.75 -6.78
N GLU A 307 -5.51 1.54 -7.51
CA GLU A 307 -5.19 2.29 -8.72
C GLU A 307 -5.06 1.41 -9.96
N ILE A 308 -5.62 1.86 -11.08
CA ILE A 308 -5.27 1.39 -12.43
C ILE A 308 -4.67 2.58 -13.19
N GLY A 309 -3.39 2.59 -13.37
CA GLY A 309 -2.68 3.71 -14.03
C GLY A 309 -1.37 4.10 -13.33
N TYR A 310 -0.83 5.26 -13.62
CA TYR A 310 -1.14 6.12 -14.78
C TYR A 310 -0.63 5.54 -16.12
N GLU A 311 0.37 4.64 -16.07
CA GLU A 311 0.95 4.04 -17.26
C GLU A 311 0.03 2.96 -17.81
N THR A 312 -0.71 3.30 -18.87
CA THR A 312 -1.71 2.44 -19.50
C THR A 312 -1.40 2.24 -21.00
N ARG A 313 -0.12 2.04 -21.32
CA ARG A 313 0.40 1.78 -22.69
C ARG A 313 0.19 0.31 -23.08
N ALA A 314 -1.04 -0.08 -23.22
CA ALA A 314 -1.47 -1.44 -23.52
C ALA A 314 -2.49 -1.45 -24.65
N GLN A 315 -2.83 -2.61 -25.17
CA GLN A 315 -4.03 -2.78 -25.99
C GLN A 315 -5.25 -2.85 -25.07
N PHE A 316 -5.15 -3.60 -23.98
CA PHE A 316 -6.21 -3.72 -22.99
C PHE A 316 -5.66 -3.92 -21.56
N ILE A 317 -6.47 -3.51 -20.60
CA ILE A 317 -6.35 -3.82 -19.16
C ILE A 317 -7.73 -4.30 -18.76
N CYS A 318 -7.91 -5.58 -18.40
CA CYS A 318 -9.23 -6.10 -18.13
C CYS A 318 -9.26 -7.18 -17.02
N ASN A 319 -10.48 -7.52 -16.59
CA ASN A 319 -10.72 -8.52 -15.54
C ASN A 319 -10.00 -8.17 -14.22
N ILE A 320 -10.17 -6.93 -13.76
CA ILE A 320 -9.54 -6.44 -12.53
C ILE A 320 -10.60 -6.36 -11.43
N THR A 321 -10.30 -6.95 -10.28
CA THR A 321 -11.18 -6.90 -9.10
C THR A 321 -10.42 -6.45 -7.86
N PHE A 322 -10.95 -5.45 -7.17
CA PHE A 322 -10.60 -5.09 -5.81
C PHE A 322 -11.81 -5.39 -4.92
N GLU A 323 -11.67 -6.31 -3.97
CA GLU A 323 -12.80 -6.73 -3.13
C GLU A 323 -12.40 -6.93 -1.66
N ASP A 324 -13.34 -6.69 -0.75
CA ASP A 324 -13.11 -6.84 0.69
C ASP A 324 -11.90 -6.02 1.17
N ILE A 325 -11.82 -4.76 0.77
CA ILE A 325 -10.72 -3.86 1.10
C ILE A 325 -11.11 -2.95 2.26
N THR A 326 -10.25 -2.86 3.27
CA THR A 326 -10.38 -1.86 4.33
C THR A 326 -9.27 -0.81 4.20
N VAL A 327 -9.63 0.44 3.97
CA VAL A 327 -8.72 1.58 3.96
C VAL A 327 -8.80 2.26 5.32
N LEU A 328 -7.74 2.14 6.12
CA LEU A 328 -7.69 2.73 7.47
C LEU A 328 -7.67 4.25 7.39
N HIS A 329 -6.78 4.78 6.54
CA HIS A 329 -6.63 6.20 6.28
C HIS A 329 -6.33 6.45 4.80
N SER A 330 -6.95 7.46 4.23
CA SER A 330 -6.59 8.04 2.93
C SER A 330 -6.56 9.57 3.08
N PHE A 331 -5.37 10.16 2.97
CA PHE A 331 -5.20 11.58 3.31
C PHE A 331 -5.13 12.51 2.10
N HIS A 332 -4.70 12.01 0.96
CA HIS A 332 -4.24 12.92 -0.10
C HIS A 332 -4.94 12.69 -1.44
N LYS A 333 -5.01 11.44 -1.94
CA LYS A 333 -5.57 11.12 -3.25
C LYS A 333 -6.67 10.04 -3.17
N PRO A 334 -7.28 9.69 -4.31
CA PRO A 334 -8.43 8.80 -4.34
C PRO A 334 -8.21 7.42 -3.72
N VAL A 335 -9.28 6.86 -3.19
CA VAL A 335 -9.33 5.45 -2.76
C VAL A 335 -9.56 4.53 -3.95
N ILE A 336 -10.48 4.88 -4.84
CA ILE A 336 -10.83 4.13 -6.04
C ILE A 336 -10.48 4.98 -7.25
N SER A 337 -9.56 4.49 -8.08
CA SER A 337 -9.12 5.26 -9.23
C SER A 337 -8.77 4.44 -10.45
N ILE A 338 -9.10 4.99 -11.62
CA ILE A 338 -8.65 4.54 -12.92
C ILE A 338 -8.16 5.77 -13.69
N HIS A 339 -6.85 5.92 -13.78
CA HIS A 339 -6.21 7.00 -14.54
C HIS A 339 -5.67 6.44 -15.85
N ASN A 340 -6.53 6.30 -16.84
CA ASN A 340 -6.16 5.82 -18.17
C ASN A 340 -5.48 6.92 -18.97
N SER A 341 -4.22 7.17 -18.65
CA SER A 341 -3.45 8.28 -19.21
C SER A 341 -2.78 7.98 -20.56
N ASP A 342 -2.87 6.74 -21.04
CA ASP A 342 -2.37 6.33 -22.36
C ASP A 342 -3.49 5.67 -23.19
N SER A 343 -3.21 4.63 -23.95
CA SER A 343 -4.07 4.16 -25.03
C SER A 343 -4.85 2.87 -24.76
N ALA A 344 -4.80 2.34 -23.54
CA ALA A 344 -5.46 1.06 -23.23
C ALA A 344 -6.99 1.14 -23.31
N ALA A 345 -7.63 0.08 -23.78
CA ALA A 345 -9.03 -0.19 -23.48
C ALA A 345 -9.11 -0.82 -22.07
N VAL A 346 -9.52 -0.04 -21.07
CA VAL A 346 -9.72 -0.53 -19.71
C VAL A 346 -11.16 -1.00 -19.57
N SER A 347 -11.38 -2.27 -19.17
CA SER A 347 -12.74 -2.81 -19.08
C SER A 347 -12.87 -3.95 -18.08
N GLN A 348 -14.12 -4.26 -17.70
CA GLN A 348 -14.42 -5.35 -16.76
C GLN A 348 -13.69 -5.16 -15.42
N VAL A 349 -13.86 -3.98 -14.84
CA VAL A 349 -13.26 -3.61 -13.55
C VAL A 349 -14.32 -3.63 -12.46
N ALA A 350 -14.04 -4.26 -11.36
CA ALA A 350 -14.93 -4.31 -10.21
C ALA A 350 -14.23 -3.85 -8.91
N PHE A 351 -14.92 -2.97 -8.18
CA PHE A 351 -14.59 -2.58 -6.81
C PHE A 351 -15.75 -2.99 -5.92
N ARG A 352 -15.53 -3.88 -4.94
CA ARG A 352 -16.60 -4.45 -4.10
C ARG A 352 -16.24 -4.45 -2.63
N ASN A 353 -17.22 -4.15 -1.77
CA ASN A 353 -17.04 -4.23 -0.31
C ASN A 353 -15.81 -3.42 0.15
N ILE A 354 -15.77 -2.14 -0.15
CA ILE A 354 -14.66 -1.26 0.24
C ILE A 354 -15.11 -0.42 1.42
N THR A 355 -14.43 -0.55 2.55
CA THR A 355 -14.66 0.26 3.74
C THR A 355 -13.52 1.27 3.89
N VAL A 356 -13.87 2.55 4.00
CA VAL A 356 -12.93 3.64 4.27
C VAL A 356 -13.20 4.15 5.67
N GLU A 357 -12.30 3.89 6.61
CA GLU A 357 -12.51 4.26 8.02
C GLU A 357 -12.30 5.74 8.26
N ASP A 358 -11.30 6.35 7.62
CA ASP A 358 -10.98 7.78 7.75
C ASP A 358 -10.61 8.38 6.39
N ALA A 359 -11.59 8.98 5.75
CA ALA A 359 -11.49 9.58 4.41
C ALA A 359 -11.12 11.07 4.51
N ARG A 360 -9.86 11.43 4.35
CA ARG A 360 -9.38 12.82 4.41
C ARG A 360 -8.68 13.25 3.12
N MET A 361 -9.05 12.67 1.98
CA MET A 361 -8.50 13.04 0.68
C MET A 361 -8.55 14.55 0.45
N GLY A 362 -7.56 15.07 -0.28
CA GLY A 362 -7.43 16.51 -0.57
C GLY A 362 -6.58 17.28 0.44
N ALA A 363 -5.94 16.61 1.40
CA ALA A 363 -4.98 17.30 2.27
C ALA A 363 -3.74 17.75 1.48
N GLY A 364 -3.18 18.90 1.82
CA GLY A 364 -2.00 19.47 1.15
C GLY A 364 -2.29 19.84 -0.31
N ASP A 365 -1.54 19.27 -1.25
CA ASP A 365 -1.74 19.42 -2.70
C ASP A 365 -2.52 18.26 -3.33
N GLY A 366 -3.23 17.48 -2.51
CA GLY A 366 -4.02 16.34 -2.92
C GLY A 366 -5.33 16.70 -3.62
N THR A 367 -6.05 15.67 -4.01
CA THR A 367 -7.37 15.77 -4.65
C THR A 367 -8.46 15.16 -3.77
N PRO A 368 -9.66 15.76 -3.69
CA PRO A 368 -10.68 15.36 -2.71
C PRO A 368 -11.50 14.13 -3.11
N TYR A 369 -11.17 13.45 -4.19
CA TYR A 369 -12.00 12.41 -4.77
C TYR A 369 -11.95 11.11 -3.96
N LEU A 370 -13.10 10.53 -3.67
CA LEU A 370 -13.23 9.13 -3.24
C LEU A 370 -13.10 8.19 -4.44
N ILE A 371 -13.79 8.57 -5.54
CA ILE A 371 -13.80 7.84 -6.80
C ILE A 371 -13.31 8.78 -7.90
N ASP A 372 -12.32 8.35 -8.65
CA ASP A 372 -11.70 9.14 -9.72
C ASP A 372 -11.42 8.29 -10.96
N LEU A 373 -12.30 8.38 -11.95
CA LEU A 373 -12.16 7.68 -13.23
C LEU A 373 -11.86 8.71 -14.32
N THR A 374 -10.68 8.63 -14.93
CA THR A 374 -10.29 9.61 -15.96
C THR A 374 -9.57 9.00 -17.14
N THR A 375 -9.80 9.59 -18.33
CA THR A 375 -9.04 9.30 -19.54
C THR A 375 -8.23 10.52 -19.99
N THR A 376 -7.58 11.20 -19.05
CA THR A 376 -6.88 12.47 -19.32
C THR A 376 -5.38 12.26 -19.46
N LYS A 377 -4.75 13.20 -20.19
CA LYS A 377 -3.29 13.22 -20.28
C LYS A 377 -2.67 13.58 -18.92
N SER A 378 -1.67 12.83 -18.51
CA SER A 378 -0.83 13.11 -17.35
C SER A 378 0.63 13.39 -17.76
N GLN A 379 1.46 13.74 -16.79
CA GLN A 379 2.91 13.86 -17.00
C GLN A 379 3.57 12.52 -17.40
N TRP A 380 2.93 11.40 -17.08
CA TRP A 380 3.40 10.04 -17.36
C TRP A 380 2.95 9.52 -18.72
N SER A 381 2.07 10.26 -19.42
CA SER A 381 1.54 9.87 -20.73
C SER A 381 2.62 9.90 -21.81
N VAL A 382 2.71 8.84 -22.59
CA VAL A 382 3.66 8.69 -23.71
C VAL A 382 2.94 8.63 -25.05
N THR A 383 1.71 8.11 -25.08
CA THR A 383 0.91 8.02 -26.30
C THR A 383 0.20 9.33 -26.61
N SER A 384 -0.09 9.58 -27.89
CA SER A 384 -0.81 10.79 -28.34
C SER A 384 -2.32 10.70 -28.11
N ARG A 385 -2.86 9.49 -27.91
CA ARG A 385 -4.29 9.23 -27.71
C ARG A 385 -4.55 8.67 -26.32
N ARG A 386 -5.74 8.93 -25.81
CA ARG A 386 -6.27 8.24 -24.61
C ARG A 386 -7.08 7.06 -25.04
N GLY A 387 -7.08 6.02 -24.23
CA GLY A 387 -7.97 4.87 -24.39
C GLY A 387 -9.29 5.10 -23.68
N THR A 388 -10.12 4.08 -23.66
CA THR A 388 -11.47 4.09 -23.07
C THR A 388 -11.48 3.46 -21.69
N ILE A 389 -12.51 3.76 -20.89
CA ILE A 389 -12.87 3.02 -19.68
C ILE A 389 -14.30 2.54 -19.87
N ASP A 390 -14.54 1.23 -19.73
CA ASP A 390 -15.85 0.62 -19.98
C ASP A 390 -16.14 -0.50 -18.98
N GLN A 391 -17.42 -0.75 -18.67
CA GLN A 391 -17.85 -1.84 -17.80
C GLN A 391 -17.17 -1.80 -16.41
N VAL A 392 -17.35 -0.69 -15.70
CA VAL A 392 -16.87 -0.52 -14.32
C VAL A 392 -18.01 -0.70 -13.34
N SER A 393 -17.85 -1.59 -12.38
CA SER A 393 -18.82 -1.83 -11.31
C SER A 393 -18.21 -1.47 -9.95
N ILE A 394 -18.81 -0.54 -9.22
CA ILE A 394 -18.43 -0.12 -7.88
C ILE A 394 -19.59 -0.46 -6.95
N GLN A 395 -19.38 -1.39 -6.02
CA GLN A 395 -20.45 -1.93 -5.19
C GLN A 395 -20.10 -1.96 -3.72
N HIS A 396 -21.00 -1.49 -2.85
CA HIS A 396 -20.81 -1.56 -1.41
C HIS A 396 -19.55 -0.79 -0.95
N VAL A 397 -19.57 0.51 -1.11
CA VAL A 397 -18.51 1.39 -0.60
C VAL A 397 -19.03 2.14 0.61
N SER A 398 -18.42 1.93 1.78
CA SER A 398 -18.82 2.58 3.03
C SER A 398 -17.72 3.50 3.54
N VAL A 399 -18.02 4.78 3.67
CA VAL A 399 -17.13 5.79 4.27
C VAL A 399 -17.61 6.04 5.70
N LEU A 400 -16.82 5.60 6.68
CA LEU A 400 -17.23 5.64 8.10
C LEU A 400 -17.02 7.01 8.74
N SER A 401 -15.97 7.72 8.33
CA SER A 401 -15.66 9.07 8.82
C SER A 401 -14.86 9.89 7.82
N GLY A 402 -14.71 11.18 8.08
CA GLY A 402 -13.93 12.10 7.27
C GLY A 402 -14.77 12.87 6.26
N ASN A 403 -14.23 13.09 5.08
CA ASN A 403 -14.85 13.89 4.04
C ASN A 403 -16.04 13.17 3.39
N ARG A 404 -17.08 13.95 3.05
CA ARG A 404 -18.17 13.44 2.21
C ARG A 404 -17.64 13.02 0.84
N PRO A 405 -18.14 11.93 0.24
CA PRO A 405 -17.69 11.45 -1.05
C PRO A 405 -17.75 12.51 -2.16
N VAL A 406 -16.66 12.63 -2.90
CA VAL A 406 -16.59 13.37 -4.15
C VAL A 406 -16.28 12.37 -5.26
N ILE A 407 -17.04 12.43 -6.35
CA ILE A 407 -16.92 11.50 -7.48
C ILE A 407 -16.54 12.30 -8.72
N ARG A 408 -15.43 11.91 -9.37
CA ARG A 408 -15.07 12.44 -10.68
C ARG A 408 -15.10 11.34 -11.73
N ILE A 409 -15.83 11.57 -12.83
CA ILE A 409 -15.79 10.73 -14.03
C ILE A 409 -15.57 11.66 -15.21
N TRP A 410 -14.34 11.60 -15.79
CA TRP A 410 -13.90 12.64 -16.71
C TRP A 410 -13.21 12.07 -17.96
N SER A 411 -13.92 12.11 -19.07
CA SER A 411 -13.41 11.73 -20.40
C SER A 411 -12.70 12.92 -21.07
N ASP A 412 -11.57 12.66 -21.73
CA ASP A 412 -10.79 13.67 -22.46
C ASP A 412 -11.47 14.04 -23.82
N SER A 413 -12.11 13.06 -24.46
CA SER A 413 -12.82 13.20 -25.74
C SER A 413 -13.85 12.09 -25.89
N THR A 414 -14.67 12.19 -26.94
CA THR A 414 -15.64 11.14 -27.31
C THR A 414 -14.96 9.84 -27.71
N GLU A 415 -13.77 9.87 -28.29
CA GLU A 415 -12.99 8.67 -28.65
C GLU A 415 -12.35 8.00 -27.43
N ALA A 416 -12.23 8.74 -26.32
CA ALA A 416 -11.70 8.27 -25.04
C ALA A 416 -12.79 8.23 -23.97
N ALA A 417 -14.01 7.89 -24.35
CA ALA A 417 -15.16 7.93 -23.46
C ALA A 417 -15.05 6.94 -22.29
N ILE A 418 -15.64 7.33 -21.18
CA ILE A 418 -15.94 6.49 -20.02
C ILE A 418 -17.44 6.17 -20.11
N ASP A 419 -17.79 4.90 -20.16
CA ASP A 419 -19.18 4.46 -20.26
C ASP A 419 -19.46 3.20 -19.45
N HIS A 420 -20.72 2.80 -19.30
CA HIS A 420 -21.19 1.63 -18.54
C HIS A 420 -20.55 1.56 -17.12
N VAL A 421 -20.70 2.64 -16.37
CA VAL A 421 -20.24 2.73 -14.97
C VAL A 421 -21.44 2.63 -14.04
N THR A 422 -21.40 1.66 -13.12
CA THR A 422 -22.42 1.52 -12.09
C THR A 422 -21.81 1.70 -10.70
N ILE A 423 -22.47 2.51 -9.87
CA ILE A 423 -22.11 2.73 -8.46
C ILE A 423 -23.33 2.34 -7.63
N ASP A 424 -23.25 1.22 -6.91
CA ASP A 424 -24.33 0.70 -6.09
C ASP A 424 -23.93 0.64 -4.61
N ARG A 425 -24.81 1.06 -3.71
CA ARG A 425 -24.60 1.09 -2.25
C ARG A 425 -23.34 1.88 -1.85
N LEU A 426 -23.31 3.14 -2.25
CA LEU A 426 -22.38 4.11 -1.68
C LEU A 426 -22.98 4.65 -0.37
N GLU A 427 -22.25 4.49 0.73
CA GLU A 427 -22.68 4.91 2.07
C GLU A 427 -21.71 5.92 2.67
N TYR A 428 -22.24 6.91 3.36
CA TYR A 428 -21.47 7.87 4.14
C TYR A 428 -22.02 7.98 5.56
N GLN A 429 -21.21 7.60 6.55
CA GLN A 429 -21.56 7.60 7.97
C GLN A 429 -22.87 6.84 8.28
N GLY A 430 -23.09 5.71 7.58
CA GLY A 430 -24.27 4.86 7.74
C GLY A 430 -25.49 5.30 6.94
N GLU A 431 -25.43 6.41 6.20
CA GLU A 431 -26.48 6.86 5.30
C GLU A 431 -26.18 6.47 3.86
N THR A 432 -27.14 5.85 3.18
CA THR A 432 -27.03 5.52 1.76
C THR A 432 -27.15 6.78 0.90
N ILE A 433 -26.27 6.93 -0.07
CA ILE A 433 -26.35 7.98 -1.08
C ILE A 433 -27.18 7.46 -2.24
N GLU A 434 -28.37 8.06 -2.44
CA GLU A 434 -29.39 7.58 -3.36
C GLU A 434 -29.22 8.11 -4.79
N ASP A 435 -28.67 9.30 -4.94
CA ASP A 435 -28.47 9.96 -6.23
C ASP A 435 -27.26 10.91 -6.26
N PHE A 436 -26.96 11.44 -7.45
CA PHE A 436 -25.83 12.35 -7.66
C PHE A 436 -25.99 13.72 -6.99
N ASP A 437 -27.21 14.15 -6.63
CA ASP A 437 -27.46 15.43 -5.95
C ASP A 437 -26.95 15.41 -4.50
N GLN A 438 -26.72 14.24 -3.95
CA GLN A 438 -26.23 14.06 -2.58
C GLN A 438 -24.69 14.06 -2.47
N VAL A 439 -23.96 14.10 -3.57
CA VAL A 439 -22.50 14.13 -3.65
C VAL A 439 -22.00 15.27 -4.51
N VAL A 440 -20.74 15.62 -4.39
CA VAL A 440 -20.08 16.45 -5.40
C VAL A 440 -19.74 15.54 -6.58
N TYR A 441 -20.35 15.77 -7.72
CA TYR A 441 -20.13 15.00 -8.94
C TYR A 441 -19.51 15.90 -10.03
N GLU A 442 -18.31 15.52 -10.47
CA GLU A 442 -17.61 16.17 -11.57
C GLU A 442 -17.62 15.26 -12.80
N ALA A 443 -18.20 15.74 -13.89
CA ALA A 443 -18.36 14.96 -15.11
C ALA A 443 -17.89 15.73 -16.34
N SER A 444 -17.42 14.98 -17.33
CA SER A 444 -17.08 15.50 -18.65
C SER A 444 -18.25 15.39 -19.62
N PRO A 445 -18.45 16.37 -20.52
CA PRO A 445 -19.45 16.29 -21.59
C PRO A 445 -19.16 15.17 -22.62
N TYR A 446 -17.99 14.56 -22.55
CA TYR A 446 -17.58 13.47 -23.43
C TYR A 446 -17.80 12.08 -22.82
N ASN A 447 -18.35 12.00 -21.61
CA ASN A 447 -18.73 10.72 -21.00
C ASN A 447 -19.81 10.04 -21.84
N GLY A 448 -19.82 8.69 -21.81
CA GLY A 448 -20.91 7.91 -22.37
C GLY A 448 -22.22 8.05 -21.56
N PRO A 449 -23.35 7.64 -22.12
CA PRO A 449 -24.66 7.86 -21.52
C PRO A 449 -25.01 6.92 -20.35
N ASP A 450 -24.30 5.83 -20.16
CA ASP A 450 -24.64 4.82 -19.15
C ASP A 450 -23.75 4.88 -17.91
N ILE A 451 -23.87 5.99 -17.17
CA ILE A 451 -23.26 6.19 -15.87
C ILE A 451 -24.37 6.30 -14.82
N ARG A 452 -24.35 5.43 -13.81
CA ARG A 452 -25.45 5.29 -12.84
C ARG A 452 -24.95 5.23 -11.40
N LEU A 453 -25.69 5.88 -10.52
CA LEU A 453 -25.60 5.75 -9.06
C LEU A 453 -26.94 5.22 -8.55
N GLN A 454 -26.96 4.08 -7.84
CA GLN A 454 -28.20 3.41 -7.36
C GLN A 454 -29.24 3.21 -8.46
N GLY A 455 -28.81 2.94 -9.69
CA GLY A 455 -29.68 2.84 -10.86
C GLY A 455 -30.15 4.19 -11.44
N VAL A 456 -29.90 5.30 -10.76
CA VAL A 456 -30.21 6.66 -11.26
C VAL A 456 -29.11 7.08 -12.24
N SER A 457 -29.50 7.52 -13.43
CA SER A 457 -28.56 8.00 -14.44
C SER A 457 -27.89 9.31 -14.00
N ALA A 458 -26.63 9.45 -14.34
CA ALA A 458 -25.91 10.71 -14.10
C ALA A 458 -26.64 11.86 -14.80
N PRO A 459 -26.65 13.07 -14.19
CA PRO A 459 -27.23 14.25 -14.82
C PRO A 459 -26.48 14.52 -16.12
N GLY A 460 -27.23 14.72 -17.21
CA GLY A 460 -26.68 15.18 -18.50
C GLY A 460 -26.05 16.57 -18.35
N LEU A 461 -24.89 16.74 -18.90
CA LEU A 461 -24.21 18.05 -18.98
C LEU A 461 -24.73 18.88 -20.14
#